data_93d6d99bf35dec74fa9950a32496bafe
#
_entry.id   93d6d99bf35dec74fa9950a32496bafe
#
_cell.length_a   1.000
_cell.length_b   1.000
_cell.length_c   1.000
_cell.angle_alpha   90.00
_cell.angle_beta   90.00
_cell.angle_gamma   90.00
#
_symmetry.space_group_name_H-M   'P 1'
#
loop_
_entity.id
_entity.type
_entity.pdbx_description
1 polymer ?
#
loop_
_entity_poly.entity_id
_entity_poly.type
_entity_poly.pdbx_seq_one_letter_code
_entity_poly.pdbx_strand_id
1 'polypeptide(L)'
;MKKWMGGLLGATLVALISGLAWLAINSGTARAETMTVYKTPWCGCCTAWVKHLRRDGFEVRVVEREDLAPVRASLSVPDRLASCHTAEIAGYAIEGHVPAADIRRLMSERPAAAGLSVPGMPLGSPGMEMQGPPDAYDVILFGSGTTSTYSSYVGRFPASETSEP
;
A
#
# COMPACT_ATOMS: atom_id res chain seq x y z
N MET A 1 54.26 -37.96 -9.76
CA MET A 1 52.80 -37.92 -9.55
C MET A 1 52.45 -36.85 -8.52
N LYS A 2 52.67 -35.54 -8.79
CA LYS A 2 52.49 -34.49 -7.74
C LYS A 2 52.05 -33.12 -8.33
N LYS A 3 51.26 -33.05 -9.36
CA LYS A 3 50.89 -31.78 -10.02
C LYS A 3 49.34 -31.56 -10.22
N TRP A 4 48.44 -32.40 -9.68
CA TRP A 4 47.00 -32.29 -9.97
C TRP A 4 46.15 -31.83 -8.77
N MET A 5 46.69 -31.68 -7.58
CA MET A 5 45.91 -31.26 -6.40
C MET A 5 45.72 -29.74 -6.26
N GLY A 6 46.51 -28.92 -6.97
CA GLY A 6 46.36 -27.45 -6.88
C GLY A 6 45.20 -26.85 -7.69
N GLY A 7 44.74 -27.55 -8.71
CA GLY A 7 43.70 -27.01 -9.64
C GLY A 7 42.27 -27.06 -9.04
N LEU A 8 41.97 -28.07 -8.24
CA LEU A 8 40.62 -28.25 -7.68
C LEU A 8 40.30 -27.23 -6.55
N LEU A 9 41.30 -26.89 -5.72
CA LEU A 9 41.12 -25.90 -4.66
C LEU A 9 40.93 -24.46 -5.19
N GLY A 10 41.60 -24.12 -6.28
CA GLY A 10 41.44 -22.81 -6.92
C GLY A 10 40.08 -22.61 -7.58
N ALA A 11 39.55 -23.65 -8.22
CA ALA A 11 38.25 -23.59 -8.91
C ALA A 11 37.09 -23.47 -7.91
N THR A 12 37.13 -24.13 -6.75
CA THR A 12 36.11 -24.03 -5.73
C THR A 12 36.11 -22.65 -5.04
N LEU A 13 37.26 -22.04 -4.82
CA LEU A 13 37.37 -20.71 -4.21
C LEU A 13 36.80 -19.63 -5.14
N VAL A 14 37.11 -19.70 -6.42
CA VAL A 14 36.54 -18.76 -7.44
C VAL A 14 35.03 -18.89 -7.55
N ALA A 15 34.48 -20.11 -7.52
CA ALA A 15 33.04 -20.35 -7.56
C ALA A 15 32.30 -19.79 -6.33
N LEU A 16 32.91 -19.91 -5.13
CA LEU A 16 32.34 -19.37 -3.88
C LEU A 16 32.35 -17.84 -3.86
N ILE A 17 33.44 -17.20 -4.34
CA ILE A 17 33.55 -15.75 -4.41
C ILE A 17 32.56 -15.19 -5.44
N SER A 18 32.39 -15.86 -6.58
CA SER A 18 31.45 -15.47 -7.63
C SER A 18 30.01 -15.61 -7.15
N GLY A 19 29.66 -16.66 -6.38
CA GLY A 19 28.35 -16.87 -5.80
C GLY A 19 27.99 -15.82 -4.73
N LEU A 20 28.93 -15.48 -3.86
CA LEU A 20 28.76 -14.42 -2.85
C LEU A 20 28.62 -13.04 -3.49
N ALA A 21 29.38 -12.73 -4.53
CA ALA A 21 29.27 -11.48 -5.28
C ALA A 21 27.92 -11.37 -6.00
N TRP A 22 27.43 -12.47 -6.57
CA TRP A 22 26.12 -12.49 -7.24
C TRP A 22 24.97 -12.28 -6.26
N LEU A 23 25.03 -12.89 -5.06
CA LEU A 23 24.07 -12.66 -3.97
C LEU A 23 24.10 -11.20 -3.48
N ALA A 24 25.26 -10.59 -3.33
CA ALA A 24 25.39 -9.21 -2.89
C ALA A 24 24.86 -8.20 -3.93
N ILE A 25 25.03 -8.48 -5.22
CA ILE A 25 24.55 -7.62 -6.30
C ILE A 25 23.02 -7.72 -6.46
N ASN A 26 22.44 -8.91 -6.20
CA ASN A 26 20.98 -9.12 -6.26
C ASN A 26 20.25 -8.74 -4.96
N SER A 27 20.96 -8.43 -3.89
CA SER A 27 20.38 -7.81 -2.69
C SER A 27 20.11 -6.32 -2.94
N GLY A 28 19.41 -6.01 -4.03
CA GLY A 28 18.89 -4.68 -4.27
C GLY A 28 18.06 -4.27 -3.05
N THR A 29 18.53 -3.30 -2.29
CA THR A 29 17.71 -2.63 -1.26
C THR A 29 16.43 -2.20 -1.95
N ALA A 30 15.32 -2.90 -1.69
CA ALA A 30 14.00 -2.48 -2.14
C ALA A 30 13.81 -1.06 -1.61
N ARG A 31 14.00 -0.07 -2.49
CA ARG A 31 13.77 1.32 -2.14
C ARG A 31 12.31 1.42 -1.74
N ALA A 32 12.05 1.89 -0.53
CA ALA A 32 10.69 2.09 -0.07
C ALA A 32 9.97 2.97 -1.10
N GLU A 33 8.91 2.42 -1.71
CA GLU A 33 8.15 3.18 -2.70
C GLU A 33 7.45 4.34 -2.01
N THR A 34 7.67 5.55 -2.51
CA THR A 34 7.06 6.76 -1.95
C THR A 34 5.61 6.86 -2.42
N MET A 35 4.67 6.86 -1.49
CA MET A 35 3.26 7.13 -1.77
C MET A 35 3.06 8.61 -2.06
N THR A 36 2.39 8.96 -3.14
CA THR A 36 1.94 10.33 -3.42
C THR A 36 0.48 10.46 -3.04
N VAL A 37 0.15 11.37 -2.11
CA VAL A 37 -1.22 11.62 -1.64
C VAL A 37 -1.70 12.97 -2.16
N TYR A 38 -2.79 12.97 -2.91
CA TYR A 38 -3.50 14.15 -3.39
C TYR A 38 -4.70 14.43 -2.49
N LYS A 39 -4.74 15.61 -1.87
CA LYS A 39 -5.81 16.04 -0.96
C LYS A 39 -6.07 17.53 -1.11
N THR A 40 -7.24 17.98 -0.65
CA THR A 40 -7.49 19.42 -0.57
C THR A 40 -6.75 20.04 0.63
N PRO A 41 -6.33 21.32 0.55
CA PRO A 41 -5.60 21.98 1.63
C PRO A 41 -6.33 21.95 2.98
N TRP A 42 -7.66 22.03 2.96
CA TRP A 42 -8.52 22.10 4.14
C TRP A 42 -8.98 20.75 4.69
N CYS A 43 -8.62 19.62 4.06
CA CYS A 43 -9.02 18.29 4.51
C CYS A 43 -8.23 17.86 5.75
N GLY A 44 -8.82 17.96 6.93
CA GLY A 44 -8.21 17.58 8.21
C GLY A 44 -8.07 16.07 8.38
N CYS A 45 -9.12 15.30 8.05
CA CYS A 45 -9.11 13.83 8.12
C CYS A 45 -8.08 13.21 7.16
N CYS A 46 -7.90 13.79 5.96
CA CYS A 46 -6.84 13.38 5.04
C CYS A 46 -5.45 13.55 5.66
N THR A 47 -5.22 14.67 6.37
CA THR A 47 -3.97 14.91 7.09
C THR A 47 -3.77 13.89 8.22
N ALA A 48 -4.84 13.49 8.93
CA ALA A 48 -4.80 12.45 9.95
C ALA A 48 -4.46 11.08 9.34
N TRP A 49 -5.05 10.73 8.18
CA TRP A 49 -4.72 9.51 7.45
C TRP A 49 -3.25 9.48 6.99
N VAL A 50 -2.70 10.57 6.47
CA VAL A 50 -1.27 10.68 6.15
C VAL A 50 -0.40 10.42 7.37
N LYS A 51 -0.78 10.95 8.56
CA LYS A 51 -0.06 10.67 9.81
C LYS A 51 -0.15 9.19 10.20
N HIS A 52 -1.29 8.55 9.99
CA HIS A 52 -1.47 7.10 10.20
C HIS A 52 -0.48 6.32 9.32
N LEU A 53 -0.43 6.57 8.02
CA LEU A 53 0.49 5.90 7.10
C LEU A 53 1.97 6.10 7.48
N ARG A 54 2.36 7.32 7.84
CA ARG A 54 3.74 7.60 8.26
C ARG A 54 4.12 6.87 9.54
N ARG A 55 3.21 6.75 10.52
CA ARG A 55 3.44 5.92 11.73
C ARG A 55 3.60 4.45 11.38
N ASP A 56 2.93 3.99 10.36
CA ASP A 56 3.06 2.64 9.80
C ASP A 56 4.29 2.46 8.88
N GLY A 57 5.15 3.45 8.75
CA GLY A 57 6.43 3.36 8.04
C GLY A 57 6.35 3.60 6.53
N PHE A 58 5.23 4.12 6.01
CA PHE A 58 5.18 4.57 4.63
C PHE A 58 5.91 5.90 4.43
N GLU A 59 6.70 6.00 3.37
CA GLU A 59 7.15 7.30 2.86
C GLU A 59 6.01 7.98 2.13
N VAL A 60 5.60 9.18 2.57
CA VAL A 60 4.44 9.88 2.02
C VAL A 60 4.79 11.28 1.60
N ARG A 61 4.60 11.56 0.31
CA ARG A 61 4.61 12.90 -0.31
C ARG A 61 3.18 13.40 -0.46
N VAL A 62 2.89 14.59 0.03
CA VAL A 62 1.56 15.23 -0.09
C VAL A 62 1.60 16.25 -1.22
N VAL A 63 0.58 16.23 -2.06
CA VAL A 63 0.33 17.20 -3.13
C VAL A 63 -1.07 17.77 -2.93
N GLU A 64 -1.14 19.06 -2.63
CA GLU A 64 -2.42 19.74 -2.45
C GLU A 64 -3.04 20.11 -3.80
N ARG A 65 -4.35 19.84 -3.93
CA ARG A 65 -5.17 20.13 -5.09
C ARG A 65 -6.55 20.59 -4.62
N GLU A 66 -7.10 21.61 -5.24
CA GLU A 66 -8.48 22.06 -4.96
C GLU A 66 -9.52 21.11 -5.56
N ASP A 67 -9.19 20.53 -6.72
CA ASP A 67 -10.02 19.55 -7.42
C ASP A 67 -9.25 18.23 -7.58
N LEU A 68 -9.86 17.13 -7.15
CA LEU A 68 -9.31 15.78 -7.25
C LEU A 68 -9.90 14.97 -8.42
N ALA A 69 -10.93 15.47 -9.11
CA ALA A 69 -11.55 14.74 -10.21
C ALA A 69 -10.55 14.38 -11.33
N PRO A 70 -9.64 15.28 -11.77
CA PRO A 70 -8.62 14.91 -12.75
C PRO A 70 -7.66 13.83 -12.28
N VAL A 71 -7.31 13.83 -10.99
CA VAL A 71 -6.42 12.82 -10.39
C VAL A 71 -7.12 11.45 -10.37
N ARG A 72 -8.38 11.39 -9.90
CA ARG A 72 -9.19 10.15 -9.92
C ARG A 72 -9.32 9.60 -11.33
N ALA A 73 -9.63 10.45 -12.30
CA ALA A 73 -9.74 10.04 -13.70
C ALA A 73 -8.43 9.44 -14.22
N SER A 74 -7.27 10.06 -13.92
CA SER A 74 -5.96 9.56 -14.37
C SER A 74 -5.58 8.23 -13.72
N LEU A 75 -6.07 7.96 -12.50
CA LEU A 75 -5.85 6.73 -11.75
C LEU A 75 -7.00 5.72 -11.89
N SER A 76 -7.94 5.97 -12.79
CA SER A 76 -9.08 5.09 -13.08
C SER A 76 -9.95 4.78 -11.85
N VAL A 77 -10.06 5.73 -10.92
CA VAL A 77 -10.95 5.62 -9.75
C VAL A 77 -12.38 5.90 -10.21
N PRO A 78 -13.33 4.94 -10.07
CA PRO A 78 -14.71 5.17 -10.43
C PRO A 78 -15.38 6.18 -9.49
N ASP A 79 -16.24 7.06 -10.03
CA ASP A 79 -16.93 8.11 -9.24
C ASP A 79 -17.68 7.54 -8.03
N ARG A 80 -18.33 6.37 -8.18
CA ARG A 80 -19.04 5.69 -7.08
C ARG A 80 -18.14 5.24 -5.92
N LEU A 81 -16.83 5.19 -6.14
CA LEU A 81 -15.83 4.80 -5.13
C LEU A 81 -15.06 6.01 -4.60
N ALA A 82 -15.43 7.23 -5.02
CA ALA A 82 -14.75 8.46 -4.62
C ALA A 82 -14.87 8.71 -3.10
N SER A 83 -13.81 9.25 -2.53
CA SER A 83 -13.71 9.68 -1.14
C SER A 83 -13.05 11.06 -1.04
N CYS A 84 -12.48 11.44 0.09
CA CYS A 84 -11.95 12.78 0.33
C CYS A 84 -10.51 13.00 -0.14
N HIS A 85 -9.78 11.96 -0.49
CA HIS A 85 -8.42 12.03 -1.03
C HIS A 85 -8.11 10.81 -1.90
N THR A 86 -7.13 10.98 -2.78
CA THR A 86 -6.64 9.92 -3.67
C THR A 86 -5.12 9.81 -3.49
N ALA A 87 -4.58 8.61 -3.44
CA ALA A 87 -3.16 8.39 -3.42
C ALA A 87 -2.72 7.39 -4.50
N GLU A 88 -1.42 7.40 -4.79
CA GLU A 88 -0.78 6.46 -5.71
C GLU A 88 0.45 5.86 -5.05
N ILE A 89 0.59 4.53 -5.12
CA ILE A 89 1.77 3.78 -4.69
C ILE A 89 1.92 2.52 -5.55
N ALA A 90 3.12 2.23 -6.01
CA ALA A 90 3.43 1.00 -6.78
C ALA A 90 2.54 0.79 -8.02
N GLY A 91 2.01 1.87 -8.61
CA GLY A 91 1.07 1.83 -9.72
C GLY A 91 -0.38 1.55 -9.33
N TYR A 92 -0.70 1.45 -8.04
CA TYR A 92 -2.06 1.32 -7.53
C TYR A 92 -2.63 2.66 -7.07
N ALA A 93 -3.92 2.88 -7.34
CA ALA A 93 -4.69 3.94 -6.73
C ALA A 93 -5.17 3.51 -5.33
N ILE A 94 -5.06 4.42 -4.36
CA ILE A 94 -5.62 4.25 -3.01
C ILE A 94 -6.57 5.42 -2.78
N GLU A 95 -7.86 5.12 -2.68
CA GLU A 95 -8.91 6.12 -2.53
C GLU A 95 -9.49 6.09 -1.12
N GLY A 96 -9.45 7.22 -0.42
CA GLY A 96 -10.00 7.38 0.91
C GLY A 96 -9.21 6.67 2.01
N HIS A 97 -9.88 6.37 3.10
CA HIS A 97 -9.32 5.98 4.39
C HIS A 97 -8.92 4.51 4.48
N VAL A 98 -8.23 3.99 3.45
CA VAL A 98 -7.76 2.59 3.38
C VAL A 98 -6.74 2.33 4.51
N PRO A 99 -6.90 1.24 5.29
CA PRO A 99 -5.94 0.86 6.32
C PRO A 99 -4.56 0.52 5.75
N ALA A 100 -3.50 0.90 6.47
CA ALA A 100 -2.11 0.64 6.09
C ALA A 100 -1.81 -0.86 5.86
N ALA A 101 -2.46 -1.74 6.63
CA ALA A 101 -2.32 -3.19 6.49
C ALA A 101 -2.80 -3.69 5.12
N ASP A 102 -3.94 -3.17 4.63
CA ASP A 102 -4.47 -3.53 3.32
C ASP A 102 -3.60 -3.01 2.18
N ILE A 103 -3.03 -1.81 2.33
CA ILE A 103 -2.08 -1.27 1.35
C ILE A 103 -0.82 -2.15 1.27
N ARG A 104 -0.27 -2.59 2.42
CA ARG A 104 0.86 -3.54 2.43
C ARG A 104 0.51 -4.87 1.78
N ARG A 105 -0.69 -5.40 2.08
CA ARG A 105 -1.17 -6.64 1.49
C ARG A 105 -1.31 -6.51 -0.03
N LEU A 106 -1.90 -5.41 -0.52
CA LEU A 106 -2.01 -5.10 -1.95
C LEU A 106 -0.64 -5.10 -2.64
N MET A 107 0.34 -4.41 -2.04
CA MET A 107 1.70 -4.32 -2.58
C MET A 107 2.43 -5.67 -2.57
N SER A 108 2.11 -6.55 -1.62
CA SER A 108 2.67 -7.90 -1.53
C SER A 108 2.02 -8.88 -2.51
N GLU A 109 0.69 -8.89 -2.58
CA GLU A 109 -0.09 -9.80 -3.41
C GLU A 109 -0.05 -9.42 -4.90
N ARG A 110 0.11 -8.14 -5.20
CA ARG A 110 0.17 -7.56 -6.55
C ARG A 110 -0.94 -8.05 -7.49
N PRO A 111 -2.22 -7.98 -7.08
CA PRO A 111 -3.32 -8.42 -7.93
C PRO A 111 -3.43 -7.56 -9.20
N ALA A 112 -3.99 -8.14 -10.27
CA ALA A 112 -4.30 -7.39 -11.50
C ALA A 112 -5.54 -6.51 -11.28
N ALA A 113 -5.35 -5.37 -10.59
CA ALA A 113 -6.39 -4.42 -10.21
C ALA A 113 -5.87 -2.98 -10.40
N ALA A 114 -6.76 -1.99 -10.41
CA ALA A 114 -6.38 -0.57 -10.43
C ALA A 114 -6.05 -0.05 -9.02
N GLY A 115 -6.69 -0.58 -7.97
CA GLY A 115 -6.42 -0.13 -6.61
C GLY A 115 -7.43 -0.55 -5.56
N LEU A 116 -7.36 0.12 -4.40
CA LEU A 116 -8.26 -0.05 -3.26
C LEU A 116 -9.03 1.24 -3.00
N SER A 117 -10.28 1.11 -2.53
CA SER A 117 -11.09 2.23 -2.09
C SER A 117 -11.82 1.91 -0.78
N VAL A 118 -11.89 2.92 0.09
CA VAL A 118 -12.88 3.05 1.16
C VAL A 118 -13.80 4.21 0.76
N PRO A 119 -14.97 3.92 0.13
CA PRO A 119 -15.88 4.96 -0.32
C PRO A 119 -16.44 5.79 0.84
N GLY A 120 -16.62 7.08 0.63
CA GLY A 120 -17.10 7.97 1.70
C GLY A 120 -16.06 8.22 2.78
N MET A 121 -16.53 8.40 4.01
CA MET A 121 -15.71 8.73 5.18
C MET A 121 -16.26 8.02 6.44
N PRO A 122 -16.16 6.67 6.51
CA PRO A 122 -16.74 5.91 7.63
C PRO A 122 -16.05 6.26 8.95
N LEU A 123 -16.85 6.48 10.00
CA LEU A 123 -16.34 6.77 11.34
C LEU A 123 -15.50 5.62 11.88
N GLY A 124 -14.38 5.96 12.49
CA GLY A 124 -13.45 5.00 13.06
C GLY A 124 -12.46 4.39 12.05
N SER A 125 -12.62 4.62 10.73
CA SER A 125 -11.56 4.31 9.77
C SER A 125 -10.30 5.14 10.03
N PRO A 126 -9.11 4.74 9.55
CA PRO A 126 -7.87 5.46 9.82
C PRO A 126 -7.93 6.95 9.43
N GLY A 127 -7.73 7.86 10.39
CA GLY A 127 -7.87 9.31 10.20
C GLY A 127 -9.29 9.84 10.39
N MET A 128 -10.27 8.97 10.65
CA MET A 128 -11.66 9.27 10.97
C MET A 128 -12.05 8.79 12.39
N GLU A 129 -11.07 8.71 13.29
CA GLU A 129 -11.26 8.34 14.70
C GLU A 129 -11.91 9.50 15.48
N MET A 130 -13.20 9.70 15.27
CA MET A 130 -14.02 10.72 15.91
C MET A 130 -14.87 10.13 17.04
N GLN A 131 -15.51 10.98 17.86
CA GLN A 131 -16.44 10.52 18.89
C GLN A 131 -17.71 9.94 18.24
N GLY A 132 -18.16 8.80 18.76
CA GLY A 132 -19.35 8.09 18.29
C GLY A 132 -19.10 6.61 18.05
N PRO A 133 -20.17 5.83 17.83
CA PRO A 133 -20.01 4.43 17.44
C PRO A 133 -19.32 4.34 16.08
N PRO A 134 -18.36 3.42 15.91
CA PRO A 134 -17.68 3.23 14.64
C PRO A 134 -18.62 2.63 13.60
N ASP A 135 -18.44 3.02 12.35
CA ASP A 135 -19.15 2.42 11.22
C ASP A 135 -18.52 1.07 10.82
N ALA A 136 -19.36 0.19 10.29
CA ALA A 136 -18.91 -0.95 9.50
C ALA A 136 -18.63 -0.46 8.08
N TYR A 137 -17.52 -0.89 7.47
CA TYR A 137 -17.18 -0.55 6.10
C TYR A 137 -16.34 -1.62 5.42
N ASP A 138 -16.35 -1.61 4.09
CA ASP A 138 -15.54 -2.47 3.26
C ASP A 138 -14.39 -1.69 2.60
N VAL A 139 -13.24 -2.33 2.49
CA VAL A 139 -12.20 -1.96 1.54
C VAL A 139 -12.50 -2.66 0.23
N ILE A 140 -12.66 -1.91 -0.82
CA ILE A 140 -13.05 -2.40 -2.15
C ILE A 140 -11.82 -2.48 -3.05
N LEU A 141 -11.52 -3.67 -3.57
CA LEU A 141 -10.60 -3.84 -4.69
C LEU A 141 -11.33 -3.50 -5.98
N PHE A 142 -10.75 -2.63 -6.81
CA PHE A 142 -11.36 -2.24 -8.08
C PHE A 142 -10.37 -2.30 -9.24
N GLY A 143 -10.88 -2.56 -10.43
CA GLY A 143 -10.12 -2.59 -11.68
C GLY A 143 -10.87 -3.29 -12.80
N SER A 144 -10.52 -2.97 -14.05
CA SER A 144 -11.09 -3.60 -15.28
C SER A 144 -12.63 -3.67 -15.28
N GLY A 145 -13.31 -2.64 -14.73
CA GLY A 145 -14.78 -2.57 -14.65
C GLY A 145 -15.41 -3.43 -13.55
N THR A 146 -14.63 -4.16 -12.77
CA THR A 146 -15.09 -5.01 -11.66
C THR A 146 -14.74 -4.43 -10.29
N THR A 147 -15.51 -4.84 -9.27
CA THR A 147 -15.22 -4.53 -7.86
C THR A 147 -15.49 -5.76 -7.02
N SER A 148 -14.71 -5.94 -5.95
CA SER A 148 -14.92 -6.98 -4.94
C SER A 148 -14.51 -6.46 -3.56
N THR A 149 -15.13 -6.99 -2.50
CA THR A 149 -14.67 -6.72 -1.14
C THR A 149 -13.28 -7.32 -0.94
N TYR A 150 -12.32 -6.50 -0.53
CA TYR A 150 -10.95 -6.89 -0.21
C TYR A 150 -10.81 -7.24 1.27
N SER A 151 -11.39 -6.41 2.15
CA SER A 151 -11.48 -6.64 3.60
C SER A 151 -12.67 -5.85 4.17
N SER A 152 -13.13 -6.25 5.36
CA SER A 152 -14.23 -5.60 6.07
C SER A 152 -13.80 -5.21 7.48
N TYR A 153 -14.28 -4.07 7.96
CA TYR A 153 -13.93 -3.47 9.24
C TYR A 153 -15.14 -2.96 10.00
N VAL A 154 -14.99 -2.88 11.33
CA VAL A 154 -15.83 -2.04 12.20
C VAL A 154 -14.90 -1.04 12.87
N GLY A 155 -14.96 0.21 12.44
CA GLY A 155 -13.97 1.21 12.83
C GLY A 155 -12.56 0.81 12.39
N ARG A 156 -11.62 0.65 13.33
CA ARG A 156 -10.23 0.24 13.03
C ARG A 156 -9.97 -1.26 13.14
N PHE A 157 -10.97 -2.05 13.55
CA PHE A 157 -10.80 -3.49 13.79
C PHE A 157 -11.34 -4.29 12.60
N PRO A 158 -10.62 -5.32 12.15
CA PRO A 158 -11.16 -6.27 11.17
C PRO A 158 -12.48 -6.86 11.66
N ALA A 159 -13.48 -6.99 10.78
CA ALA A 159 -14.79 -7.50 11.15
C ALA A 159 -14.73 -8.94 11.69
N SER A 160 -13.71 -9.72 11.29
CA SER A 160 -13.46 -11.07 11.82
C SER A 160 -13.10 -11.07 13.31
N GLU A 161 -12.54 -9.98 13.86
CA GLU A 161 -12.16 -9.86 15.27
C GLU A 161 -13.30 -9.31 16.14
N THR A 162 -14.33 -8.72 15.54
CA THR A 162 -15.47 -8.13 16.25
C THR A 162 -16.67 -9.08 16.43
N SER A 163 -16.60 -10.26 15.81
CA SER A 163 -17.68 -11.27 15.84
C SER A 163 -17.51 -12.37 16.89
N GLU A 164 -16.50 -12.30 17.78
CA GLU A 164 -16.44 -13.20 18.95
C GLU A 164 -17.29 -12.64 20.09
N PRO A 165 -18.23 -13.44 20.62
CA PRO A 165 -19.09 -13.05 21.76
C PRO A 165 -18.35 -13.03 23.08
#